data_08c3a480dd852acdc56aefd468f29b2c
#
_entry.id   08c3a480dd852acdc56aefd468f29b2c
#
_cell.length_a   1.000
_cell.length_b   1.000
_cell.length_c   1.000
_cell.angle_alpha   90.00
_cell.angle_beta   90.00
_cell.angle_gamma   90.00
#
_symmetry.space_group_name_H-M   'P 1'
#
loop_
_entity.id
_entity.type
_entity.pdbx_description
1 polymer ?
#
loop_
_entity_poly.entity_id
_entity_poly.type
_entity_poly.pdbx_seq_one_letter_code
_entity_poly.pdbx_strand_id
1 'polypeptide(L)'
;TVERDPQRIFDDSEFEKVGCHLADYHTWPSAPRTTPILGLKELDTPGPDLEHTHIQFAHCYKQQDGWVDVLARFKRGGGKLYDLEFLEDANGRRVAAFGWHAGFAGAALGLLALAEQVQGRQLGKQTMYPNESSLLEQTRAAVETIRAHRSDGRVTSLVIGALGRCGRGAIDCLEKSGFKADEIVRWDVQETSAKSGPYQEIANSDLFINCIYLSKKIPPFINRDLLAAAGSQRRLGMIVDVSCDTTNPNNPIPVYSVNTTF
;
A
#
# COMPACT_ATOMS: atom_id res chain seq x y z
N THR A 1 13.45 -0.10 25.31
CA THR A 1 12.69 -1.34 25.55
C THR A 1 11.78 -1.60 24.37
N VAL A 2 11.68 -2.86 23.95
CA VAL A 2 10.78 -3.34 22.89
C VAL A 2 9.87 -4.40 23.50
N GLU A 3 8.56 -4.29 23.28
CA GLU A 3 7.63 -5.34 23.72
C GLU A 3 7.68 -6.52 22.75
N ARG A 4 7.57 -7.74 23.27
CA ARG A 4 7.34 -8.93 22.47
C ARG A 4 5.99 -8.83 21.78
N ASP A 5 5.93 -9.24 20.51
CA ASP A 5 4.69 -9.21 19.75
C ASP A 5 4.63 -10.42 18.80
N PRO A 6 3.66 -11.33 18.98
CA PRO A 6 3.56 -12.53 18.15
C PRO A 6 3.18 -12.26 16.69
N GLN A 7 2.71 -11.04 16.38
CA GLN A 7 2.36 -10.64 15.01
C GLN A 7 3.53 -10.00 14.28
N ARG A 8 4.61 -9.64 14.97
CA ARG A 8 5.78 -8.99 14.39
C ARG A 8 6.61 -10.00 13.60
N ILE A 9 7.00 -9.63 12.36
CA ILE A 9 7.84 -10.48 11.50
C ILE A 9 9.31 -10.50 11.92
N PHE A 10 9.78 -9.50 12.68
CA PHE A 10 11.14 -9.47 13.20
C PHE A 10 11.23 -10.24 14.50
N ASP A 11 12.17 -11.17 14.59
CA ASP A 11 12.41 -11.95 15.79
C ASP A 11 12.91 -11.09 16.95
N ASP A 12 12.55 -11.49 18.17
CA ASP A 12 13.02 -10.84 19.40
C ASP A 12 14.55 -10.74 19.43
N SER A 13 15.25 -11.78 18.97
CA SER A 13 16.72 -11.83 18.91
C SER A 13 17.33 -10.71 18.04
N GLU A 14 16.62 -10.18 17.06
CA GLU A 14 17.14 -9.09 16.22
C GLU A 14 17.20 -7.78 17.00
N PHE A 15 16.23 -7.56 17.88
CA PHE A 15 16.23 -6.40 18.79
C PHE A 15 17.27 -6.53 19.89
N GLU A 16 17.47 -7.73 20.43
CA GLU A 16 18.50 -7.99 21.43
C GLU A 16 19.91 -7.76 20.86
N LYS A 17 20.16 -8.18 19.63
CA LYS A 17 21.46 -7.97 18.94
C LYS A 17 21.87 -6.50 18.83
N VAL A 18 20.89 -5.58 18.77
CA VAL A 18 21.14 -4.14 18.72
C VAL A 18 21.03 -3.47 20.09
N GLY A 19 20.98 -4.26 21.18
CA GLY A 19 21.01 -3.77 22.56
C GLY A 19 19.66 -3.34 23.12
N CYS A 20 18.54 -3.75 22.53
CA CYS A 20 17.23 -3.50 23.08
C CYS A 20 16.94 -4.45 24.26
N HIS A 21 16.28 -3.92 25.29
CA HIS A 21 15.67 -4.74 26.34
C HIS A 21 14.29 -5.19 25.87
N LEU A 22 13.98 -6.48 26.02
CA LEU A 22 12.64 -7.00 25.74
C LEU A 22 11.75 -6.92 26.97
N ALA A 23 10.49 -6.58 26.75
CA ALA A 23 9.43 -6.62 27.75
C ALA A 23 8.30 -7.54 27.26
N ASP A 24 7.45 -7.99 28.17
CA ASP A 24 6.30 -8.81 27.78
C ASP A 24 5.29 -7.98 26.99
N TYR A 25 4.48 -8.69 26.18
CA TYR A 25 3.47 -8.08 25.35
C TYR A 25 2.48 -7.25 26.16
N HIS A 26 2.15 -6.06 25.66
CA HIS A 26 1.16 -5.15 26.24
C HIS A 26 1.49 -4.67 27.67
N THR A 27 2.76 -4.45 27.98
CA THR A 27 3.21 -3.89 29.28
C THR A 27 3.34 -2.37 29.29
N TRP A 28 3.30 -1.72 28.12
CA TRP A 28 3.44 -0.27 27.98
C TRP A 28 2.50 0.55 28.87
N PRO A 29 1.25 0.12 29.21
CA PRO A 29 0.38 0.90 30.09
C PRO A 29 0.93 1.09 31.49
N SER A 30 1.79 0.18 31.93
CA SER A 30 2.46 0.21 33.25
C SER A 30 3.81 0.93 33.24
N ALA A 31 4.24 1.44 32.09
CA ALA A 31 5.48 2.19 31.99
C ALA A 31 5.40 3.52 32.77
N PRO A 32 6.53 4.09 33.25
CA PRO A 32 6.51 5.43 33.83
C PRO A 32 5.85 6.45 32.89
N ARG A 33 5.01 7.35 33.41
CA ARG A 33 4.28 8.36 32.59
C ARG A 33 5.19 9.22 31.70
N THR A 34 6.45 9.36 32.06
CA THR A 34 7.44 10.10 31.28
C THR A 34 7.99 9.31 30.09
N THR A 35 7.70 8.02 29.99
CA THR A 35 8.16 7.16 28.91
C THR A 35 7.34 7.44 27.64
N PRO A 36 7.97 7.87 26.52
CA PRO A 36 7.25 7.95 25.25
C PRO A 36 6.93 6.55 24.75
N ILE A 37 5.71 6.36 24.25
CA ILE A 37 5.24 5.09 23.66
C ILE A 37 5.27 5.24 22.16
N LEU A 38 6.15 4.51 21.49
CA LEU A 38 6.18 4.41 20.03
C LEU A 38 5.33 3.21 19.62
N GLY A 39 4.21 3.49 18.98
CA GLY A 39 3.32 2.50 18.39
C GLY A 39 3.32 2.54 16.86
N LEU A 40 2.57 1.64 16.23
CA LEU A 40 2.43 1.61 14.78
C LEU A 40 1.04 2.07 14.34
N LYS A 41 0.00 1.44 14.84
CA LYS A 41 -1.40 1.64 14.44
C LYS A 41 -2.25 2.15 15.59
N GLU A 42 -3.55 2.25 15.34
CA GLU A 42 -4.55 2.66 16.31
C GLU A 42 -4.53 1.75 17.54
N LEU A 43 -4.85 2.33 18.68
CA LEU A 43 -5.04 1.58 19.93
C LEU A 43 -6.45 1.00 19.96
N ASP A 44 -6.57 -0.17 20.60
CA ASP A 44 -7.86 -0.83 20.81
C ASP A 44 -8.86 0.09 21.48
N THR A 45 -10.10 0.08 20.98
CA THR A 45 -11.24 0.80 21.55
C THR A 45 -12.38 -0.18 21.83
N PRO A 46 -13.02 -0.12 23.02
CA PRO A 46 -12.74 0.79 24.13
C PRO A 46 -11.43 0.45 24.85
N GLY A 47 -10.88 1.42 25.57
CA GLY A 47 -9.64 1.22 26.34
C GLY A 47 -9.48 2.26 27.46
N PRO A 48 -8.47 2.10 28.33
CA PRO A 48 -8.20 2.99 29.43
C PRO A 48 -7.84 4.41 28.98
N ASP A 49 -7.87 5.36 29.89
CA ASP A 49 -7.38 6.70 29.64
C ASP A 49 -5.86 6.67 29.37
N LEU A 50 -5.41 7.55 28.48
CA LEU A 50 -4.05 7.55 27.97
C LEU A 50 -3.23 8.64 28.69
N GLU A 51 -2.23 8.20 29.47
CA GLU A 51 -1.42 9.07 30.31
C GLU A 51 -0.06 9.42 29.70
N HIS A 52 0.41 8.64 28.74
CA HIS A 52 1.72 8.76 28.13
C HIS A 52 1.71 9.68 26.89
N THR A 53 2.92 10.05 26.45
CA THR A 53 3.11 10.60 25.12
C THR A 53 3.16 9.45 24.11
N HIS A 54 2.18 9.38 23.23
CA HIS A 54 2.11 8.39 22.14
C HIS A 54 2.57 8.98 20.82
N ILE A 55 3.30 8.19 20.05
CA ILE A 55 3.79 8.51 18.70
C ILE A 55 3.38 7.35 17.81
N GLN A 56 2.32 7.50 16.99
CA GLN A 56 1.75 6.43 16.19
C GLN A 56 0.86 6.95 15.06
N PHE A 57 0.49 6.09 14.11
CA PHE A 57 -0.54 6.38 13.11
C PHE A 57 -1.92 6.18 13.74
N ALA A 58 -2.44 7.21 14.36
CA ALA A 58 -3.74 7.17 15.03
C ALA A 58 -4.90 7.62 14.10
N HIS A 59 -4.59 8.29 13.00
CA HIS A 59 -5.53 8.81 12.00
C HIS A 59 -6.67 9.68 12.59
N CYS A 60 -6.49 10.19 13.79
CA CYS A 60 -7.52 10.96 14.50
C CYS A 60 -7.87 12.25 13.77
N TYR A 61 -6.86 12.94 13.21
CA TYR A 61 -7.07 14.19 12.48
C TYR A 61 -7.65 14.00 11.07
N LYS A 62 -7.73 12.76 10.59
CA LYS A 62 -8.51 12.38 9.40
C LYS A 62 -9.97 12.09 9.71
N GLN A 63 -10.35 12.14 10.98
CA GLN A 63 -11.71 11.85 11.47
C GLN A 63 -12.20 10.44 11.06
N GLN A 64 -11.29 9.46 11.08
CA GLN A 64 -11.67 8.06 10.90
C GLN A 64 -12.54 7.58 12.06
N ASP A 65 -13.33 6.55 11.82
CA ASP A 65 -14.27 6.01 12.82
C ASP A 65 -13.58 5.79 14.18
N GLY A 66 -14.20 6.25 15.26
CA GLY A 66 -13.68 6.15 16.63
C GLY A 66 -12.68 7.24 17.05
N TRP A 67 -12.30 8.18 16.18
CA TRP A 67 -11.32 9.23 16.48
C TRP A 67 -11.66 10.08 17.71
N VAL A 68 -12.94 10.35 17.93
CA VAL A 68 -13.42 11.14 19.07
C VAL A 68 -13.12 10.43 20.38
N ASP A 69 -13.39 9.12 20.44
CA ASP A 69 -13.17 8.31 21.64
C ASP A 69 -11.67 8.19 21.95
N VAL A 70 -10.83 8.03 20.94
CA VAL A 70 -9.36 8.00 21.08
C VAL A 70 -8.87 9.34 21.66
N LEU A 71 -9.24 10.48 21.08
CA LEU A 71 -8.82 11.79 21.59
C LEU A 71 -9.37 12.08 22.99
N ALA A 72 -10.60 11.63 23.32
CA ALA A 72 -11.18 11.77 24.64
C ALA A 72 -10.37 11.03 25.71
N ARG A 73 -9.78 9.88 25.39
CA ARG A 73 -8.89 9.12 26.29
C ARG A 73 -7.62 9.91 26.64
N PHE A 74 -6.99 10.55 25.65
CA PHE A 74 -5.85 11.45 25.88
C PHE A 74 -6.23 12.64 26.74
N LYS A 75 -7.39 13.26 26.48
CA LYS A 75 -7.88 14.39 27.26
C LYS A 75 -8.10 14.01 28.73
N ARG A 76 -8.70 12.85 29.01
CA ARG A 76 -8.96 12.39 30.38
C ARG A 76 -7.68 11.96 31.10
N GLY A 77 -6.78 11.26 30.41
CA GLY A 77 -5.52 10.77 30.99
C GLY A 77 -4.41 11.83 31.10
N GLY A 78 -4.56 12.96 30.40
CA GLY A 78 -3.53 14.00 30.35
C GLY A 78 -2.31 13.64 29.48
N GLY A 79 -2.39 12.59 28.68
CA GLY A 79 -1.38 12.18 27.73
C GLY A 79 -1.32 13.08 26.49
N LYS A 80 -0.39 12.78 25.60
CA LYS A 80 -0.19 13.51 24.33
C LYS A 80 -0.18 12.54 23.15
N LEU A 81 -0.73 12.97 22.01
CA LEU A 81 -0.68 12.23 20.76
C LEU A 81 0.12 13.01 19.73
N TYR A 82 1.14 12.37 19.18
CA TYR A 82 1.80 12.78 17.95
C TYR A 82 1.38 11.79 16.85
N ASP A 83 0.43 12.22 16.01
CA ASP A 83 -0.08 11.40 14.92
C ASP A 83 0.91 11.44 13.75
N LEU A 84 1.59 10.32 13.49
CA LEU A 84 2.59 10.18 12.43
C LEU A 84 2.03 10.46 11.02
N GLU A 85 0.71 10.34 10.83
CA GLU A 85 0.06 10.64 9.56
C GLU A 85 0.24 12.10 9.16
N PHE A 86 0.42 12.99 10.12
CA PHE A 86 0.53 14.44 9.94
C PHE A 86 1.92 14.99 10.27
N LEU A 87 2.90 14.11 10.47
CA LEU A 87 4.28 14.55 10.70
C LEU A 87 4.92 15.00 9.38
N GLU A 88 5.24 16.28 9.29
CA GLU A 88 5.79 16.91 8.10
C GLU A 88 7.13 17.56 8.39
N ASP A 89 7.98 17.66 7.37
CA ASP A 89 9.20 18.44 7.38
C ASP A 89 8.91 19.94 7.16
N ALA A 90 9.96 20.77 7.17
CA ALA A 90 9.85 22.21 6.98
C ALA A 90 9.23 22.62 5.61
N ASN A 91 9.18 21.70 4.64
CA ASN A 91 8.62 21.92 3.31
C ASN A 91 7.18 21.37 3.19
N GLY A 92 6.56 20.95 4.28
CA GLY A 92 5.23 20.35 4.29
C GLY A 92 5.19 18.92 3.71
N ARG A 93 6.34 18.24 3.61
CA ARG A 93 6.40 16.86 3.12
C ARG A 93 6.28 15.88 4.28
N ARG A 94 5.34 14.94 4.18
CA ARG A 94 5.20 13.85 5.16
C ARG A 94 6.53 13.07 5.31
N VAL A 95 7.02 12.96 6.55
CA VAL A 95 8.26 12.24 6.87
C VAL A 95 8.01 10.78 7.24
N ALA A 96 6.87 10.47 7.87
CA ALA A 96 6.47 9.11 8.18
C ALA A 96 5.48 8.60 7.14
N ALA A 97 5.93 7.73 6.24
CA ALA A 97 5.08 7.14 5.21
C ALA A 97 5.73 5.87 4.64
N PHE A 98 4.93 4.84 4.47
CA PHE A 98 5.35 3.55 3.91
C PHE A 98 5.01 3.43 2.41
N GLY A 99 4.95 4.56 1.69
CA GLY A 99 4.53 4.59 0.28
C GLY A 99 5.35 3.67 -0.61
N TRP A 100 6.67 3.58 -0.42
CA TRP A 100 7.49 2.66 -1.19
C TRP A 100 7.07 1.20 -0.96
N HIS A 101 6.92 0.79 0.30
CA HIS A 101 6.48 -0.58 0.63
C HIS A 101 5.06 -0.87 0.16
N ALA A 102 4.16 0.12 0.22
CA ALA A 102 2.80 -0.04 -0.31
C ALA A 102 2.81 -0.29 -1.82
N GLY A 103 3.60 0.47 -2.59
CA GLY A 103 3.76 0.25 -4.02
C GLY A 103 4.39 -1.10 -4.34
N PHE A 104 5.45 -1.47 -3.62
CA PHE A 104 6.13 -2.75 -3.78
C PHE A 104 5.19 -3.93 -3.52
N ALA A 105 4.52 -3.94 -2.38
CA ALA A 105 3.57 -5.00 -2.01
C ALA A 105 2.36 -5.04 -2.95
N GLY A 106 1.82 -3.87 -3.33
CA GLY A 106 0.73 -3.79 -4.29
C GLY A 106 1.08 -4.39 -5.64
N ALA A 107 2.27 -4.07 -6.18
CA ALA A 107 2.76 -4.66 -7.42
C ALA A 107 2.93 -6.18 -7.30
N ALA A 108 3.51 -6.65 -6.19
CA ALA A 108 3.67 -8.07 -5.93
C ALA A 108 2.33 -8.81 -5.91
N LEU A 109 1.35 -8.32 -5.14
CA LEU A 109 0.01 -8.91 -5.08
C LEU A 109 -0.69 -8.89 -6.45
N GLY A 110 -0.52 -7.80 -7.22
CA GLY A 110 -1.03 -7.71 -8.58
C GLY A 110 -0.47 -8.79 -9.51
N LEU A 111 0.83 -9.07 -9.42
CA LEU A 111 1.48 -10.14 -10.19
C LEU A 111 0.97 -11.52 -9.77
N LEU A 112 0.89 -11.79 -8.48
CA LEU A 112 0.37 -13.06 -7.96
C LEU A 112 -1.08 -13.28 -8.40
N ALA A 113 -1.93 -12.25 -8.27
CA ALA A 113 -3.32 -12.33 -8.69
C ALA A 113 -3.48 -12.53 -10.20
N LEU A 114 -2.68 -11.84 -11.01
CA LEU A 114 -2.70 -12.00 -12.46
C LEU A 114 -2.23 -13.40 -12.88
N ALA A 115 -1.22 -13.96 -12.22
CA ALA A 115 -0.74 -15.30 -12.49
C ALA A 115 -1.80 -16.38 -12.17
N GLU A 116 -2.55 -16.21 -11.09
CA GLU A 116 -3.69 -17.09 -10.77
C GLU A 116 -4.81 -16.94 -11.80
N GLN A 117 -5.14 -15.71 -12.16
CA GLN A 117 -6.19 -15.41 -13.11
C GLN A 117 -5.95 -16.04 -14.50
N VAL A 118 -4.73 -15.95 -15.06
CA VAL A 118 -4.43 -16.52 -16.38
C VAL A 118 -4.51 -18.05 -16.38
N GLN A 119 -4.46 -18.66 -15.20
CA GLN A 119 -4.66 -20.11 -15.00
C GLN A 119 -6.11 -20.47 -14.66
N GLY A 120 -7.04 -19.50 -14.69
CA GLY A 120 -8.46 -19.71 -14.34
C GLY A 120 -8.72 -19.86 -12.85
N ARG A 121 -7.81 -19.42 -12.00
CA ARG A 121 -7.91 -19.46 -10.53
C ARG A 121 -8.06 -18.07 -9.94
N GLN A 122 -8.31 -17.99 -8.65
CA GLN A 122 -8.31 -16.76 -7.85
C GLN A 122 -7.17 -16.81 -6.84
N LEU A 123 -6.55 -15.66 -6.58
CA LEU A 123 -5.57 -15.54 -5.51
C LEU A 123 -6.24 -15.80 -4.17
N GLY A 124 -5.72 -16.76 -3.43
CA GLY A 124 -6.17 -17.07 -2.08
C GLY A 124 -5.74 -16.00 -1.06
N LYS A 125 -6.16 -16.20 0.20
CA LYS A 125 -5.74 -15.36 1.31
C LYS A 125 -4.22 -15.29 1.39
N GLN A 126 -3.69 -14.07 1.45
CA GLN A 126 -2.26 -13.85 1.59
C GLN A 126 -1.88 -13.74 3.06
N THR A 127 -0.75 -14.33 3.41
CA THR A 127 -0.16 -14.25 4.75
C THR A 127 1.14 -13.44 4.68
N MET A 128 1.72 -13.16 5.84
CA MET A 128 3.01 -12.47 5.92
C MET A 128 4.12 -13.30 5.25
N TYR A 129 4.98 -12.59 4.55
CA TYR A 129 6.24 -13.16 4.01
C TYR A 129 7.36 -12.91 5.02
N PRO A 130 8.23 -13.90 5.28
CA PRO A 130 9.30 -13.75 6.25
C PRO A 130 10.33 -12.69 5.84
N ASN A 131 10.48 -12.44 4.55
CA ASN A 131 11.37 -11.42 4.00
C ASN A 131 11.04 -11.10 2.54
N GLU A 132 11.69 -10.06 1.99
CA GLU A 132 11.53 -9.64 0.60
C GLU A 132 11.88 -10.73 -0.40
N SER A 133 12.95 -11.51 -0.13
CA SER A 133 13.41 -12.54 -1.05
C SER A 133 12.37 -13.63 -1.29
N SER A 134 11.66 -14.06 -0.24
CA SER A 134 10.58 -15.06 -0.33
C SER A 134 9.40 -14.55 -1.16
N LEU A 135 9.06 -13.28 -1.05
CA LEU A 135 8.03 -12.66 -1.89
C LEU A 135 8.48 -12.57 -3.35
N LEU A 136 9.73 -12.16 -3.59
CA LEU A 136 10.29 -12.02 -4.94
C LEU A 136 10.44 -13.37 -5.66
N GLU A 137 10.71 -14.44 -4.95
CA GLU A 137 10.73 -15.79 -5.54
C GLU A 137 9.35 -16.12 -6.14
N GLN A 138 8.28 -15.86 -5.40
CA GLN A 138 6.92 -16.11 -5.88
C GLN A 138 6.53 -15.16 -7.02
N THR A 139 6.88 -13.88 -6.95
CA THR A 139 6.56 -12.94 -8.03
C THR A 139 7.33 -13.24 -9.32
N ARG A 140 8.59 -13.72 -9.24
CA ARG A 140 9.31 -14.20 -10.43
C ARG A 140 8.62 -15.39 -11.07
N ALA A 141 8.20 -16.38 -10.27
CA ALA A 141 7.44 -17.52 -10.78
C ALA A 141 6.10 -17.08 -11.40
N ALA A 142 5.43 -16.09 -10.80
CA ALA A 142 4.22 -15.50 -11.33
C ALA A 142 4.45 -14.84 -12.71
N VAL A 143 5.54 -14.07 -12.86
CA VAL A 143 5.90 -13.43 -14.14
C VAL A 143 6.14 -14.48 -15.22
N GLU A 144 6.85 -15.54 -14.94
CA GLU A 144 7.07 -16.64 -15.90
C GLU A 144 5.75 -17.34 -16.27
N THR A 145 4.86 -17.53 -15.30
CA THR A 145 3.51 -18.07 -15.56
C THR A 145 2.72 -17.17 -16.49
N ILE A 146 2.71 -15.86 -16.24
CA ILE A 146 1.99 -14.90 -17.09
C ILE A 146 2.59 -14.90 -18.52
N ARG A 147 3.92 -14.88 -18.66
CA ARG A 147 4.61 -14.94 -19.96
C ARG A 147 4.23 -16.16 -20.76
N ALA A 148 4.17 -17.34 -20.11
CA ALA A 148 3.79 -18.58 -20.77
C ALA A 148 2.34 -18.57 -21.34
N HIS A 149 1.47 -17.72 -20.78
CA HIS A 149 0.08 -17.55 -21.26
C HIS A 149 -0.08 -16.41 -22.27
N ARG A 150 1.01 -15.77 -22.67
CA ARG A 150 1.00 -14.70 -23.69
C ARG A 150 1.62 -15.18 -24.99
N SER A 151 0.94 -14.98 -26.12
CA SER A 151 1.41 -15.41 -27.42
C SER A 151 2.73 -14.77 -27.85
N ASP A 152 3.03 -13.57 -27.33
CA ASP A 152 4.27 -12.83 -27.57
C ASP A 152 5.34 -13.08 -26.50
N GLY A 153 5.05 -13.91 -25.48
CA GLY A 153 5.96 -14.19 -24.36
C GLY A 153 6.33 -12.98 -23.52
N ARG A 154 5.56 -11.88 -23.64
CA ARG A 154 5.82 -10.62 -22.91
C ARG A 154 4.77 -10.37 -21.85
N VAL A 155 5.17 -9.69 -20.80
CA VAL A 155 4.28 -9.12 -19.79
C VAL A 155 4.57 -7.63 -19.64
N THR A 156 3.54 -6.81 -19.63
CA THR A 156 3.70 -5.34 -19.60
C THR A 156 2.92 -4.74 -18.44
N SER A 157 3.45 -3.69 -17.84
CA SER A 157 2.80 -2.93 -16.79
C SER A 157 2.81 -1.44 -17.10
N LEU A 158 1.72 -0.74 -16.78
CA LEU A 158 1.67 0.71 -16.76
C LEU A 158 1.52 1.18 -15.31
N VAL A 159 2.44 2.04 -14.87
CA VAL A 159 2.47 2.61 -13.51
C VAL A 159 2.21 4.10 -13.61
N ILE A 160 1.13 4.59 -13.00
CA ILE A 160 0.84 6.03 -12.89
C ILE A 160 1.23 6.53 -11.48
N GLY A 161 1.98 7.64 -11.42
CA GLY A 161 2.65 8.15 -10.24
C GLY A 161 4.06 7.58 -10.07
N ALA A 162 4.71 7.27 -11.19
CA ALA A 162 5.98 6.55 -11.27
C ALA A 162 7.15 7.23 -10.52
N LEU A 163 7.13 8.56 -10.41
CA LEU A 163 8.19 9.35 -9.74
C LEU A 163 7.99 9.44 -8.23
N GLY A 164 6.79 9.14 -7.74
CA GLY A 164 6.45 9.14 -6.32
C GLY A 164 7.08 7.98 -5.54
N ARG A 165 7.02 8.04 -4.21
CA ARG A 165 7.51 6.95 -3.33
C ARG A 165 6.81 5.62 -3.64
N CYS A 166 5.51 5.64 -3.83
CA CYS A 166 4.69 4.48 -4.13
C CYS A 166 5.04 3.90 -5.51
N GLY A 167 5.06 4.73 -6.56
CA GLY A 167 5.40 4.30 -7.92
C GLY A 167 6.80 3.71 -8.03
N ARG A 168 7.79 4.30 -7.32
CA ARG A 168 9.15 3.74 -7.27
C ARG A 168 9.19 2.37 -6.61
N GLY A 169 8.41 2.15 -5.55
CA GLY A 169 8.30 0.84 -4.93
C GLY A 169 7.66 -0.20 -5.85
N ALA A 170 6.60 0.18 -6.56
CA ALA A 170 5.97 -0.69 -7.56
C ALA A 170 6.93 -1.07 -8.68
N ILE A 171 7.66 -0.09 -9.23
CA ILE A 171 8.65 -0.30 -10.29
C ILE A 171 9.78 -1.20 -9.81
N ASP A 172 10.32 -0.97 -8.62
CA ASP A 172 11.38 -1.82 -8.04
C ASP A 172 10.93 -3.29 -7.89
N CYS A 173 9.68 -3.51 -7.45
CA CYS A 173 9.12 -4.86 -7.40
C CYS A 173 9.04 -5.50 -8.79
N LEU A 174 8.54 -4.77 -9.80
CA LEU A 174 8.45 -5.28 -11.18
C LEU A 174 9.83 -5.64 -11.74
N GLU A 175 10.82 -4.75 -11.59
CA GLU A 175 12.19 -4.97 -12.06
C GLU A 175 12.82 -6.19 -11.37
N LYS A 176 12.71 -6.29 -10.04
CA LYS A 176 13.21 -7.43 -9.25
C LYS A 176 12.48 -8.75 -9.55
N SER A 177 11.24 -8.65 -10.03
CA SER A 177 10.42 -9.79 -10.46
C SER A 177 10.74 -10.22 -11.92
N GLY A 178 11.62 -9.51 -12.61
CA GLY A 178 12.12 -9.91 -13.94
C GLY A 178 11.47 -9.19 -15.12
N PHE A 179 10.77 -8.07 -14.91
CA PHE A 179 10.36 -7.19 -16.00
C PHE A 179 11.57 -6.52 -16.65
N LYS A 180 11.55 -6.42 -17.96
CA LYS A 180 12.52 -5.63 -18.71
C LYS A 180 12.13 -4.16 -18.67
N ALA A 181 13.09 -3.27 -18.92
CA ALA A 181 12.84 -1.83 -18.86
C ALA A 181 11.75 -1.35 -19.86
N ASP A 182 11.66 -1.99 -21.01
CA ASP A 182 10.66 -1.73 -22.06
C ASP A 182 9.29 -2.40 -21.82
N GLU A 183 9.18 -3.19 -20.77
CA GLU A 183 7.93 -3.80 -20.30
C GLU A 183 7.22 -2.95 -19.24
N ILE A 184 7.88 -1.90 -18.72
CA ILE A 184 7.33 -1.01 -17.70
C ILE A 184 7.11 0.39 -18.27
N VAL A 185 5.87 0.74 -18.52
CA VAL A 185 5.46 2.10 -18.92
C VAL A 185 5.34 2.95 -17.65
N ARG A 186 6.13 4.02 -17.58
CA ARG A 186 6.20 4.90 -16.41
C ARG A 186 5.55 6.24 -16.74
N TRP A 187 4.43 6.52 -16.08
CA TRP A 187 3.69 7.77 -16.23
C TRP A 187 3.63 8.55 -14.93
N ASP A 188 3.70 9.86 -15.07
CA ASP A 188 3.48 10.80 -13.97
C ASP A 188 2.64 11.98 -14.46
N VAL A 189 2.73 13.14 -13.81
CA VAL A 189 1.94 14.32 -14.16
C VAL A 189 2.19 14.80 -15.61
N GLN A 190 3.39 14.61 -16.12
CA GLN A 190 3.74 15.00 -17.50
C GLN A 190 2.90 14.25 -18.52
N GLU A 191 2.84 12.92 -18.44
CA GLU A 191 2.11 12.08 -19.38
C GLU A 191 0.59 12.22 -19.20
N THR A 192 0.12 12.27 -17.96
CA THR A 192 -1.31 12.36 -17.63
C THR A 192 -1.89 13.74 -17.94
N SER A 193 -1.10 14.81 -17.98
CA SER A 193 -1.56 16.14 -18.37
C SER A 193 -1.44 16.41 -19.87
N ALA A 194 -0.65 15.63 -20.60
CA ALA A 194 -0.49 15.79 -22.06
C ALA A 194 -1.76 15.40 -22.84
N LYS A 195 -2.62 14.56 -22.25
CA LYS A 195 -3.90 14.15 -22.85
C LYS A 195 -4.92 13.83 -21.76
N SER A 196 -6.20 13.91 -22.13
CA SER A 196 -7.30 13.55 -21.23
C SER A 196 -7.50 12.02 -21.20
N GLY A 197 -7.82 11.47 -20.02
CA GLY A 197 -8.31 10.08 -19.93
C GLY A 197 -9.71 9.92 -20.56
N PRO A 198 -10.22 8.68 -20.69
CA PRO A 198 -9.55 7.44 -20.29
C PRO A 198 -8.40 7.05 -21.22
N TYR A 199 -7.39 6.35 -20.68
CA TYR A 199 -6.14 6.06 -21.40
C TYR A 199 -6.15 4.65 -21.98
N GLN A 200 -6.08 4.54 -23.32
CA GLN A 200 -6.04 3.27 -24.03
C GLN A 200 -4.80 2.44 -23.66
N GLU A 201 -3.70 3.07 -23.29
CA GLU A 201 -2.46 2.43 -22.88
C GLU A 201 -2.64 1.53 -21.66
N ILE A 202 -3.60 1.88 -20.77
CA ILE A 202 -3.97 1.02 -19.64
C ILE A 202 -4.57 -0.28 -20.17
N ALA A 203 -5.53 -0.21 -21.10
CA ALA A 203 -6.16 -1.39 -21.68
C ALA A 203 -5.18 -2.27 -22.48
N ASN A 204 -4.08 -1.68 -22.96
CA ASN A 204 -3.04 -2.35 -23.74
C ASN A 204 -1.91 -2.94 -22.88
N SER A 205 -1.91 -2.71 -21.56
CA SER A 205 -0.95 -3.29 -20.60
C SER A 205 -1.58 -4.47 -19.86
N ASP A 206 -0.79 -5.47 -19.47
CA ASP A 206 -1.30 -6.61 -18.69
C ASP A 206 -1.70 -6.22 -17.27
N LEU A 207 -0.93 -5.32 -16.68
CA LEU A 207 -1.07 -4.85 -15.31
C LEU A 207 -1.09 -3.32 -15.28
N PHE A 208 -2.09 -2.74 -14.64
CA PHE A 208 -2.15 -1.31 -14.34
C PHE A 208 -1.98 -1.08 -12.84
N ILE A 209 -1.05 -0.20 -12.46
CA ILE A 209 -0.79 0.16 -11.06
C ILE A 209 -0.99 1.66 -10.89
N ASN A 210 -1.99 2.03 -10.09
CA ASN A 210 -2.22 3.42 -9.70
C ASN A 210 -1.56 3.73 -8.36
N CYS A 211 -0.67 4.71 -8.36
CA CYS A 211 0.02 5.22 -7.18
C CYS A 211 -0.30 6.70 -6.88
N ILE A 212 -1.38 7.21 -7.45
CA ILE A 212 -1.82 8.61 -7.29
C ILE A 212 -3.10 8.66 -6.48
N TYR A 213 -3.10 9.50 -5.45
CA TYR A 213 -4.29 9.97 -4.76
C TYR A 213 -4.67 11.37 -5.29
N LEU A 214 -5.92 11.52 -5.74
CA LEU A 214 -6.39 12.78 -6.30
C LEU A 214 -7.17 13.60 -5.27
N SER A 215 -6.78 14.86 -5.12
CA SER A 215 -7.49 15.88 -4.33
C SER A 215 -8.49 16.71 -5.17
N LYS A 216 -8.46 16.55 -6.49
CA LYS A 216 -9.34 17.24 -7.44
C LYS A 216 -9.87 16.27 -8.48
N LYS A 217 -11.11 16.50 -8.92
CA LYS A 217 -11.71 15.67 -9.97
C LYS A 217 -11.06 15.96 -11.32
N ILE A 218 -10.64 14.89 -11.98
CA ILE A 218 -10.14 14.88 -13.36
C ILE A 218 -10.88 13.80 -14.14
N PRO A 219 -10.78 13.77 -15.49
CA PRO A 219 -11.27 12.63 -16.27
C PRO A 219 -10.65 11.31 -15.76
N PRO A 220 -11.43 10.21 -15.70
CA PRO A 220 -10.94 8.95 -15.19
C PRO A 220 -9.78 8.41 -16.01
N PHE A 221 -8.82 7.74 -15.36
CA PHE A 221 -7.73 7.06 -16.06
C PHE A 221 -8.24 5.87 -16.88
N ILE A 222 -9.25 5.18 -16.35
CA ILE A 222 -9.93 4.06 -16.97
C ILE A 222 -11.40 4.06 -16.55
N ASN A 223 -12.29 3.62 -17.41
CA ASN A 223 -13.70 3.45 -17.14
C ASN A 223 -14.25 2.18 -17.80
N ARG A 224 -15.50 1.87 -17.51
CA ARG A 224 -16.16 0.65 -18.04
C ARG A 224 -16.36 0.71 -19.57
N ASP A 225 -16.56 1.90 -20.13
CA ASP A 225 -16.76 2.08 -21.57
C ASP A 225 -15.47 1.75 -22.34
N LEU A 226 -14.31 2.22 -21.85
CA LEU A 226 -13.01 1.85 -22.41
C LEU A 226 -12.76 0.35 -22.36
N LEU A 227 -13.06 -0.28 -21.22
CA LEU A 227 -12.91 -1.72 -21.04
C LEU A 227 -13.81 -2.52 -22.00
N ALA A 228 -15.05 -2.07 -22.19
CA ALA A 228 -16.00 -2.69 -23.10
C ALA A 228 -15.58 -2.49 -24.56
N ALA A 229 -15.15 -1.29 -24.94
CA ALA A 229 -14.68 -0.98 -26.30
C ALA A 229 -13.43 -1.78 -26.69
N ALA A 230 -12.51 -2.02 -25.73
CA ALA A 230 -11.33 -2.84 -25.97
C ALA A 230 -11.66 -4.32 -26.23
N GLY A 231 -12.77 -4.83 -25.70
CA GLY A 231 -13.29 -6.17 -25.98
C GLY A 231 -12.22 -7.26 -25.87
N SER A 232 -12.16 -8.13 -26.89
CA SER A 232 -11.16 -9.21 -26.97
C SER A 232 -9.73 -8.74 -27.26
N GLN A 233 -9.54 -7.49 -27.67
CA GLN A 233 -8.21 -6.88 -27.88
C GLN A 233 -7.59 -6.38 -26.57
N ARG A 234 -8.37 -6.37 -25.49
CA ARG A 234 -7.90 -5.94 -24.18
C ARG A 234 -6.81 -6.87 -23.66
N ARG A 235 -5.65 -6.29 -23.38
CA ARG A 235 -4.55 -7.00 -22.72
C ARG A 235 -4.70 -6.98 -21.20
N LEU A 236 -5.32 -5.93 -20.66
CA LEU A 236 -5.46 -5.69 -19.22
C LEU A 236 -6.19 -6.84 -18.52
N GLY A 237 -5.45 -7.50 -17.64
CA GLY A 237 -5.95 -8.56 -16.75
C GLY A 237 -6.10 -8.10 -15.30
N MET A 238 -5.27 -7.16 -14.84
CA MET A 238 -5.24 -6.76 -13.45
C MET A 238 -5.09 -5.25 -13.26
N ILE A 239 -5.85 -4.71 -12.32
CA ILE A 239 -5.72 -3.34 -11.83
C ILE A 239 -5.33 -3.39 -10.36
N VAL A 240 -4.27 -2.68 -10.00
CA VAL A 240 -3.83 -2.46 -8.62
C VAL A 240 -3.99 -0.99 -8.29
N ASP A 241 -4.94 -0.66 -7.46
CA ASP A 241 -5.10 0.70 -6.94
C ASP A 241 -4.49 0.79 -5.54
N VAL A 242 -3.25 1.27 -5.47
CA VAL A 242 -2.52 1.39 -4.20
C VAL A 242 -3.06 2.55 -3.36
N SER A 243 -3.71 3.53 -3.98
CA SER A 243 -4.39 4.61 -3.26
C SER A 243 -5.67 4.12 -2.58
N CYS A 244 -6.32 3.08 -3.11
CA CYS A 244 -7.40 2.28 -2.54
C CYS A 244 -8.46 3.10 -1.78
N ASP A 245 -9.01 4.12 -2.45
CA ASP A 245 -10.01 4.99 -1.86
C ASP A 245 -11.32 4.93 -2.64
N THR A 246 -12.14 3.93 -2.33
CA THR A 246 -13.47 3.73 -2.95
C THR A 246 -14.44 4.84 -2.62
N THR A 247 -14.21 5.59 -1.54
CA THR A 247 -15.08 6.69 -1.08
C THR A 247 -14.65 8.05 -1.60
N ASN A 248 -13.46 8.15 -2.22
CA ASN A 248 -12.99 9.41 -2.78
C ASN A 248 -13.82 9.83 -4.01
N PRO A 249 -14.52 10.97 -3.99
CA PRO A 249 -15.29 11.46 -5.13
C PRO A 249 -14.42 11.76 -6.35
N ASN A 250 -13.11 11.84 -6.17
CA ASN A 250 -12.12 12.09 -7.21
C ASN A 250 -11.43 10.81 -7.71
N ASN A 251 -11.92 9.61 -7.32
CA ASN A 251 -11.32 8.34 -7.73
C ASN A 251 -11.17 8.27 -9.26
N PRO A 252 -9.93 8.12 -9.80
CA PRO A 252 -9.71 8.06 -11.24
C PRO A 252 -9.97 6.68 -11.86
N ILE A 253 -10.36 5.69 -11.03
CA ILE A 253 -10.59 4.30 -11.45
C ILE A 253 -12.02 3.86 -11.06
N PRO A 254 -13.08 4.46 -11.62
CA PRO A 254 -14.46 4.18 -11.22
C PRO A 254 -14.99 2.84 -11.80
N VAL A 255 -14.16 1.81 -11.79
CA VAL A 255 -14.52 0.46 -12.28
C VAL A 255 -14.77 -0.53 -11.15
N TYR A 256 -14.45 -0.16 -9.92
CA TYR A 256 -14.71 -0.92 -8.70
C TYR A 256 -15.39 -0.03 -7.65
N SER A 257 -16.07 -0.63 -6.69
CA SER A 257 -16.85 0.07 -5.66
C SER A 257 -16.63 -0.50 -4.24
N VAL A 258 -15.82 -1.54 -4.12
CA VAL A 258 -15.51 -2.21 -2.85
C VAL A 258 -14.01 -2.41 -2.73
N ASN A 259 -13.51 -2.37 -1.50
CA ASN A 259 -12.12 -2.70 -1.22
C ASN A 259 -11.88 -4.20 -1.33
N THR A 260 -10.65 -4.59 -1.63
CA THR A 260 -10.21 -5.98 -1.50
C THR A 260 -10.29 -6.39 -0.03
N THR A 261 -10.73 -7.61 0.21
CA THR A 261 -10.76 -8.21 1.56
C THR A 261 -9.68 -9.28 1.70
N PHE A 262 -9.22 -9.48 2.92
CA PHE A 262 -8.20 -10.47 3.28
C PHE A 262 -8.82 -11.80 3.68
#